data_fdc6f7b022643aaab806677f330d3c71
#
_entry.id   fdc6f7b022643aaab806677f330d3c71
#
_cell.length_a   1.000
_cell.length_b   1.000
_cell.length_c   1.000
_cell.angle_alpha   90.00
_cell.angle_beta   90.00
_cell.angle_gamma   90.00
#
_symmetry.space_group_name_H-M   'P 1'
#
loop_
_entity.id
_entity.type
_entity.pdbx_description
1 polymer ?
#
loop_
_entity_poly.entity_id
_entity_poly.type
_entity_poly.pdbx_seq_one_letter_code
_entity_poly.pdbx_strand_id
1 'polypeptide(L)'
;MTVDLRVCQFMKRGVSLMAVVLILMSIGCGYHTAGNSASEVPRNVRTIAIPGFVSRSPTFRVEQQLTDAVVREFNARTQYHVILEPNADADAVLKGTVLAASSFPLTYDSQTGRAASAQITVNVQVTLTDRRGKILFQNPNYVFRDQYELSRDLTSFFQEESPAFDRLSRDFARTLVANILEAY
;
A
#
# COMPACT_ATOMS: atom_id res chain seq x y z
N MET A 1 25.47 8.46 -68.48
CA MET A 1 24.17 8.51 -67.83
C MET A 1 23.93 7.26 -67.02
N THR A 2 24.88 6.86 -66.12
CA THR A 2 24.86 5.60 -65.35
C THR A 2 25.29 5.77 -63.87
N VAL A 3 25.38 7.03 -63.40
CA VAL A 3 25.90 7.33 -62.03
C VAL A 3 24.76 7.44 -61.00
N ASP A 4 23.55 7.77 -61.45
CA ASP A 4 22.41 8.06 -60.52
C ASP A 4 21.80 6.83 -59.87
N LEU A 5 21.87 5.67 -60.45
CA LEU A 5 21.22 4.46 -59.87
C LEU A 5 21.95 3.91 -58.65
N ARG A 6 23.27 4.07 -58.55
CA ARG A 6 24.05 3.56 -57.39
C ARG A 6 23.89 4.45 -56.16
N VAL A 7 23.76 5.76 -56.35
CA VAL A 7 23.55 6.73 -55.26
C VAL A 7 22.16 6.52 -54.63
N CYS A 8 21.15 6.27 -55.47
CA CYS A 8 19.79 6.02 -54.97
C CYS A 8 19.68 4.70 -54.19
N GLN A 9 20.44 3.66 -54.55
CA GLN A 9 20.49 2.41 -53.81
C GLN A 9 21.23 2.53 -52.49
N PHE A 10 22.28 3.33 -52.40
CA PHE A 10 23.02 3.60 -51.17
C PHE A 10 22.18 4.39 -50.18
N MET A 11 21.42 5.38 -50.66
CA MET A 11 20.52 6.20 -49.83
C MET A 11 19.35 5.37 -49.26
N LYS A 12 18.74 4.48 -50.04
CA LYS A 12 17.67 3.56 -49.57
C LYS A 12 18.19 2.58 -48.52
N ARG A 13 19.41 2.07 -48.67
CA ARG A 13 20.02 1.18 -47.66
C ARG A 13 20.35 1.93 -46.36
N GLY A 14 20.81 3.17 -46.42
CA GLY A 14 21.05 4.01 -45.24
C GLY A 14 19.80 4.35 -44.45
N VAL A 15 18.73 4.72 -45.16
CA VAL A 15 17.42 5.01 -44.54
C VAL A 15 16.82 3.77 -43.89
N SER A 16 16.94 2.59 -44.55
CA SER A 16 16.44 1.32 -43.99
C SER A 16 17.22 0.90 -42.73
N LEU A 17 18.53 1.11 -42.71
CA LEU A 17 19.37 0.79 -41.53
C LEU A 17 19.03 1.70 -40.34
N MET A 18 18.83 3.00 -40.64
CA MET A 18 18.45 3.99 -39.60
C MET A 18 17.06 3.73 -39.02
N ALA A 19 16.11 3.29 -39.82
CA ALA A 19 14.78 2.89 -39.39
C ALA A 19 14.82 1.65 -38.47
N VAL A 20 15.66 0.65 -38.78
CA VAL A 20 15.84 -0.54 -37.95
C VAL A 20 16.49 -0.20 -36.61
N VAL A 21 17.46 0.71 -36.57
CA VAL A 21 18.09 1.19 -35.33
C VAL A 21 17.10 1.97 -34.46
N LEU A 22 16.22 2.77 -35.07
CA LEU A 22 15.18 3.51 -34.33
C LEU A 22 14.13 2.57 -33.69
N ILE A 23 13.77 1.48 -34.39
CA ILE A 23 12.82 0.47 -33.88
C ILE A 23 13.45 -0.33 -32.73
N LEU A 24 14.75 -0.61 -32.77
CA LEU A 24 15.47 -1.33 -31.71
C LEU A 24 15.63 -0.48 -30.44
N MET A 25 15.60 0.85 -30.52
CA MET A 25 15.65 1.74 -29.36
C MET A 25 14.30 1.94 -28.66
N SER A 26 13.19 1.55 -29.25
CA SER A 26 11.86 1.68 -28.66
C SER A 26 11.42 0.48 -27.77
N ILE A 27 12.23 -0.56 -27.61
CA ILE A 27 11.93 -1.75 -26.76
C ILE A 27 12.46 -1.59 -25.33
N GLY A 28 12.86 -0.39 -24.95
CA GLY A 28 13.39 -0.06 -23.61
C GLY A 28 12.32 0.40 -22.62
N CYS A 29 11.12 -0.19 -22.57
CA CYS A 29 10.28 -0.10 -21.37
C CYS A 29 10.88 -1.01 -20.30
N GLY A 30 11.81 -0.46 -19.54
CA GLY A 30 12.38 -1.10 -18.37
C GLY A 30 11.34 -1.26 -17.28
N TYR A 31 10.51 -2.28 -17.36
CA TYR A 31 9.86 -2.81 -16.18
C TYR A 31 10.97 -3.44 -15.33
N HIS A 32 11.42 -2.72 -14.32
CA HIS A 32 12.13 -3.33 -13.22
C HIS A 32 11.14 -4.26 -12.51
N THR A 33 11.22 -5.53 -12.81
CA THR A 33 10.74 -6.55 -11.88
C THR A 33 11.53 -6.35 -10.60
N ALA A 34 10.83 -5.89 -9.55
CA ALA A 34 11.40 -5.79 -8.22
C ALA A 34 12.05 -7.13 -7.90
N GLY A 35 13.37 -7.07 -7.66
CA GLY A 35 14.20 -8.25 -7.47
C GLY A 35 13.65 -9.11 -6.34
N ASN A 36 13.78 -10.41 -6.53
CA ASN A 36 13.53 -11.48 -5.58
C ASN A 36 13.99 -11.16 -4.16
N SER A 37 13.12 -10.52 -3.39
CA SER A 37 13.10 -10.75 -1.96
C SER A 37 12.21 -11.97 -1.80
N ALA A 38 12.83 -13.13 -1.69
CA ALA A 38 12.17 -14.39 -1.46
C ALA A 38 11.45 -14.35 -0.10
N SER A 39 10.28 -13.78 -0.07
CA SER A 39 9.32 -13.95 1.01
C SER A 39 8.28 -14.95 0.52
N GLU A 40 8.62 -16.22 0.69
CA GLU A 40 7.68 -17.30 0.43
C GLU A 40 6.69 -17.41 1.58
N VAL A 41 5.43 -16.96 1.43
CA VAL A 41 4.33 -17.61 2.17
C VAL A 41 4.27 -19.01 1.59
N PRO A 42 4.58 -19.99 2.39
CA PRO A 42 4.53 -21.35 1.94
C PRO A 42 3.13 -21.63 1.40
N ARG A 43 3.02 -22.30 0.24
CA ARG A 43 1.74 -22.69 -0.38
C ARG A 43 0.82 -23.51 0.52
N ASN A 44 1.31 -23.90 1.70
CA ASN A 44 0.58 -24.64 2.74
C ASN A 44 -0.10 -23.74 3.78
N VAL A 45 0.05 -22.40 3.74
CA VAL A 45 -0.72 -21.49 4.60
C VAL A 45 -2.15 -21.43 4.07
N ARG A 46 -3.11 -21.84 4.89
CA ARG A 46 -4.55 -21.79 4.59
C ARG A 46 -5.29 -20.93 5.59
N THR A 47 -4.83 -20.91 6.83
CA THR A 47 -5.46 -20.18 7.92
C THR A 47 -4.52 -19.10 8.44
N ILE A 48 -4.99 -17.86 8.46
CA ILE A 48 -4.25 -16.71 8.99
C ILE A 48 -4.99 -16.17 10.21
N ALA A 49 -4.32 -16.14 11.36
CA ALA A 49 -4.82 -15.45 12.53
C ALA A 49 -4.48 -13.95 12.44
N ILE A 50 -5.47 -13.11 12.65
CA ILE A 50 -5.32 -11.65 12.70
C ILE A 50 -5.87 -11.18 14.05
N PRO A 51 -5.08 -11.25 15.13
CA PRO A 51 -5.48 -10.70 16.40
C PRO A 51 -5.64 -9.19 16.32
N GLY A 52 -6.43 -8.61 17.18
CA GLY A 52 -6.58 -7.16 17.29
C GLY A 52 -5.21 -6.48 17.33
N PHE A 53 -5.05 -5.45 16.53
CA PHE A 53 -3.82 -4.65 16.53
C PHE A 53 -3.66 -3.95 17.86
N VAL A 54 -2.42 -3.72 18.27
CA VAL A 54 -2.09 -3.04 19.51
C VAL A 54 -1.73 -1.60 19.21
N SER A 55 -2.22 -0.64 20.02
CA SER A 55 -1.83 0.76 19.91
C SER A 55 -0.85 1.14 21.02
N ARG A 56 0.21 1.85 20.63
CA ARG A 56 1.11 2.57 21.54
C ARG A 56 0.75 4.05 21.62
N SER A 57 -0.15 4.50 20.75
CA SER A 57 -0.65 5.88 20.76
C SER A 57 -1.82 6.01 21.74
N PRO A 58 -1.83 7.01 22.62
CA PRO A 58 -2.96 7.26 23.50
C PRO A 58 -4.17 7.86 22.78
N THR A 59 -3.99 8.28 21.54
CA THR A 59 -4.99 8.99 20.76
C THR A 59 -5.69 8.01 19.83
N PHE A 60 -7.02 7.94 19.95
CA PHE A 60 -7.92 7.20 19.07
C PHE A 60 -7.84 5.65 19.13
N ARG A 61 -8.99 5.00 18.96
CA ARG A 61 -9.13 3.54 18.78
C ARG A 61 -8.84 3.14 17.32
N VAL A 62 -7.78 3.67 16.75
CA VAL A 62 -7.38 3.45 15.35
C VAL A 62 -7.05 1.97 15.12
N GLU A 63 -6.51 1.29 16.13
CA GLU A 63 -6.13 -0.11 16.06
C GLU A 63 -7.31 -1.03 15.70
N GLN A 64 -8.48 -0.74 16.24
CA GLN A 64 -9.68 -1.53 15.94
C GLN A 64 -10.13 -1.33 14.48
N GLN A 65 -10.20 -0.08 14.00
CA GLN A 65 -10.58 0.23 12.62
C GLN A 65 -9.61 -0.38 11.61
N LEU A 66 -8.30 -0.32 11.89
CA LEU A 66 -7.28 -0.93 11.05
C LEU A 66 -7.42 -2.46 11.02
N THR A 67 -7.63 -3.10 12.17
CA THR A 67 -7.86 -4.56 12.26
C THR A 67 -9.05 -4.98 11.42
N ASP A 68 -10.19 -4.31 11.61
CA ASP A 68 -11.43 -4.62 10.90
C ASP A 68 -11.27 -4.42 9.38
N ALA A 69 -10.56 -3.38 8.97
CA ALA A 69 -10.29 -3.13 7.56
C ALA A 69 -9.40 -4.23 6.95
N VAL A 70 -8.36 -4.67 7.66
CA VAL A 70 -7.45 -5.74 7.21
C VAL A 70 -8.18 -7.07 7.13
N VAL A 71 -9.00 -7.43 8.12
CA VAL A 71 -9.81 -8.65 8.11
C VAL A 71 -10.78 -8.65 6.92
N ARG A 72 -11.47 -7.53 6.68
CA ARG A 72 -12.37 -7.39 5.51
C ARG A 72 -11.63 -7.55 4.20
N GLU A 73 -10.45 -6.95 4.05
CA GLU A 73 -9.68 -6.98 2.82
C GLU A 73 -9.12 -8.39 2.54
N PHE A 74 -8.62 -9.11 3.55
CA PHE A 74 -8.22 -10.52 3.42
C PHE A 74 -9.37 -11.40 2.96
N ASN A 75 -10.54 -11.27 3.60
CA ASN A 75 -11.74 -12.03 3.24
C ASN A 75 -12.25 -11.71 1.84
N ALA A 76 -12.10 -10.47 1.38
CA ALA A 76 -12.58 -10.04 0.06
C ALA A 76 -11.63 -10.44 -1.10
N ARG A 77 -10.32 -10.47 -0.86
CA ARG A 77 -9.32 -10.63 -1.93
C ARG A 77 -8.59 -11.97 -1.91
N THR A 78 -8.74 -12.74 -0.85
CA THR A 78 -7.98 -13.99 -0.69
C THR A 78 -8.89 -15.15 -0.36
N GLN A 79 -8.36 -16.37 -0.51
CA GLN A 79 -9.04 -17.60 -0.11
C GLN A 79 -8.56 -18.10 1.26
N TYR A 80 -7.79 -17.29 1.99
CA TYR A 80 -7.36 -17.66 3.35
C TYR A 80 -8.54 -17.67 4.31
N HIS A 81 -8.55 -18.66 5.17
CA HIS A 81 -9.47 -18.66 6.31
C HIS A 81 -8.93 -17.73 7.40
N VAL A 82 -9.65 -16.63 7.64
CA VAL A 82 -9.23 -15.63 8.64
C VAL A 82 -9.87 -15.94 9.98
N ILE A 83 -9.03 -16.03 11.01
CA ILE A 83 -9.46 -16.17 12.40
C ILE A 83 -8.94 -14.98 13.22
N LEU A 84 -9.72 -14.58 14.25
CA LEU A 84 -9.37 -13.40 15.04
C LEU A 84 -8.38 -13.70 16.18
N GLU A 85 -8.36 -14.94 16.64
CA GLU A 85 -7.48 -15.36 17.73
C GLU A 85 -6.49 -16.42 17.24
N PRO A 86 -5.20 -16.27 17.55
CA PRO A 86 -4.22 -17.28 17.21
C PRO A 86 -4.48 -18.54 18.04
N ASN A 87 -4.75 -19.63 17.35
CA ASN A 87 -4.92 -20.95 17.94
C ASN A 87 -4.05 -21.98 17.22
N ALA A 88 -4.18 -23.28 17.59
CA ALA A 88 -3.41 -24.36 16.99
C ALA A 88 -3.68 -24.56 15.49
N ASP A 89 -4.80 -24.05 14.97
CA ASP A 89 -5.19 -24.18 13.56
C ASP A 89 -4.61 -23.06 12.68
N ALA A 90 -4.07 -21.99 13.28
CA ALA A 90 -3.44 -20.92 12.54
C ALA A 90 -2.13 -21.37 11.90
N ASP A 91 -2.02 -21.26 10.57
CA ASP A 91 -0.79 -21.52 9.84
C ASP A 91 0.17 -20.34 9.91
N ALA A 92 -0.39 -19.13 9.97
CA ALA A 92 0.36 -17.89 10.11
C ALA A 92 -0.37 -16.90 11.02
N VAL A 93 0.37 -15.97 11.62
CA VAL A 93 -0.16 -14.93 12.50
C VAL A 93 0.29 -13.57 12.01
N LEU A 94 -0.66 -12.70 11.70
CA LEU A 94 -0.43 -11.31 11.30
C LEU A 94 -0.60 -10.42 12.53
N LYS A 95 0.48 -9.81 12.99
CA LYS A 95 0.47 -8.86 14.11
C LYS A 95 0.70 -7.44 13.60
N GLY A 96 -0.12 -6.50 14.08
CA GLY A 96 0.02 -5.08 13.83
C GLY A 96 0.19 -4.29 15.12
N THR A 97 1.03 -3.26 15.05
CA THR A 97 1.22 -2.30 16.15
C THR A 97 1.15 -0.89 15.60
N VAL A 98 0.19 -0.11 16.07
CA VAL A 98 0.12 1.33 15.80
C VAL A 98 1.19 2.00 16.65
N LEU A 99 2.21 2.54 16.00
CA LEU A 99 3.34 3.20 16.66
C LEU A 99 2.98 4.63 17.08
N ALA A 100 2.26 5.34 16.19
CA ALA A 100 1.80 6.70 16.41
C ALA A 100 0.56 6.98 15.58
N ALA A 101 -0.34 7.78 16.12
CA ALA A 101 -1.44 8.40 15.40
C ALA A 101 -1.53 9.86 15.85
N SER A 102 -1.60 10.78 14.89
CA SER A 102 -1.63 12.22 15.15
C SER A 102 -2.46 12.94 14.10
N SER A 103 -3.05 14.05 14.49
CA SER A 103 -3.75 14.97 13.60
C SER A 103 -3.19 16.37 13.78
N PHE A 104 -2.88 17.04 12.65
CA PHE A 104 -2.34 18.40 12.64
C PHE A 104 -3.13 19.28 11.69
N PRO A 105 -3.45 20.53 12.07
CA PRO A 105 -4.09 21.48 11.18
C PRO A 105 -3.17 21.80 10.00
N LEU A 106 -3.75 21.83 8.79
CA LEU A 106 -3.06 22.21 7.56
C LEU A 106 -3.36 23.63 7.12
N THR A 107 -4.62 24.04 7.21
CA THR A 107 -5.08 25.35 6.78
C THR A 107 -5.90 26.00 7.86
N TYR A 108 -5.92 27.34 7.83
CA TYR A 108 -6.70 28.15 8.75
C TYR A 108 -7.64 29.07 7.97
N ASP A 109 -8.83 29.23 8.46
CA ASP A 109 -9.80 30.21 7.96
C ASP A 109 -9.27 31.62 8.26
N SER A 110 -9.13 32.44 7.22
CA SER A 110 -8.54 33.79 7.32
C SER A 110 -9.40 34.78 8.10
N GLN A 111 -10.69 34.51 8.25
CA GLN A 111 -11.62 35.40 8.97
C GLN A 111 -11.73 35.06 10.47
N THR A 112 -11.67 33.77 10.79
CA THR A 112 -11.89 33.31 12.15
C THR A 112 -10.61 32.85 12.86
N GLY A 113 -9.51 32.64 12.11
CA GLY A 113 -8.26 32.09 12.63
C GLY A 113 -8.36 30.63 13.09
N ARG A 114 -9.48 29.94 12.84
CA ARG A 114 -9.67 28.54 13.20
C ARG A 114 -9.12 27.62 12.13
N ALA A 115 -8.70 26.41 12.50
CA ALA A 115 -8.32 25.38 11.56
C ALA A 115 -9.49 25.05 10.63
N ALA A 116 -9.24 25.06 9.32
CA ALA A 116 -10.21 24.76 8.27
C ALA A 116 -10.02 23.36 7.69
N SER A 117 -8.80 22.83 7.72
CA SER A 117 -8.51 21.44 7.39
C SER A 117 -7.43 20.86 8.29
N ALA A 118 -7.42 19.54 8.44
CA ALA A 118 -6.40 18.82 9.19
C ALA A 118 -5.92 17.59 8.42
N GLN A 119 -4.70 17.14 8.73
CA GLN A 119 -4.12 15.91 8.24
C GLN A 119 -3.97 14.92 9.37
N ILE A 120 -4.48 13.70 9.15
CA ILE A 120 -4.22 12.54 9.99
C ILE A 120 -2.98 11.84 9.46
N THR A 121 -2.09 11.45 10.36
CA THR A 121 -0.95 10.59 10.05
C THR A 121 -0.97 9.39 11.02
N VAL A 122 -0.90 8.18 10.46
CA VAL A 122 -0.86 6.94 11.24
C VAL A 122 0.37 6.14 10.81
N ASN A 123 1.18 5.75 11.80
CA ASN A 123 2.35 4.90 11.61
C ASN A 123 2.07 3.52 12.19
N VAL A 124 2.24 2.47 11.36
CA VAL A 124 1.93 1.10 11.73
C VAL A 124 3.11 0.19 11.43
N GLN A 125 3.47 -0.63 12.39
CA GLN A 125 4.38 -1.77 12.19
C GLN A 125 3.55 -3.04 11.99
N VAL A 126 3.93 -3.86 11.00
CA VAL A 126 3.26 -5.13 10.71
C VAL A 126 4.27 -6.24 10.57
N THR A 127 3.93 -7.43 11.11
CA THR A 127 4.74 -8.64 10.99
C THR A 127 3.82 -9.84 10.79
N LEU A 128 4.08 -10.64 9.75
CA LEU A 128 3.46 -11.93 9.49
C LEU A 128 4.48 -13.03 9.80
N THR A 129 4.12 -13.97 10.68
CA THR A 129 4.98 -15.09 11.07
C THR A 129 4.27 -16.42 10.82
N ASP A 130 5.03 -17.46 10.50
CA ASP A 130 4.51 -18.82 10.45
C ASP A 130 4.36 -19.45 11.86
N ARG A 131 3.85 -20.70 11.93
CA ARG A 131 3.73 -21.46 13.18
C ARG A 131 5.04 -21.67 13.92
N ARG A 132 6.17 -21.61 13.22
CA ARG A 132 7.51 -21.81 13.78
C ARG A 132 8.15 -20.51 14.21
N GLY A 133 7.46 -19.36 14.03
CA GLY A 133 7.98 -18.04 14.33
C GLY A 133 8.88 -17.46 13.23
N LYS A 134 9.01 -18.11 12.07
CA LYS A 134 9.73 -17.55 10.92
C LYS A 134 8.93 -16.36 10.39
N ILE A 135 9.62 -15.24 10.19
CA ILE A 135 9.02 -14.06 9.57
C ILE A 135 8.79 -14.36 8.08
N LEU A 136 7.54 -14.29 7.68
CA LEU A 136 7.10 -14.40 6.29
C LEU A 136 7.05 -13.02 5.63
N PHE A 137 6.54 -12.02 6.33
CA PHE A 137 6.48 -10.64 5.86
C PHE A 137 6.70 -9.69 7.04
N GLN A 138 7.40 -8.60 6.80
CA GLN A 138 7.59 -7.55 7.79
C GLN A 138 7.70 -6.18 7.12
N ASN A 139 6.97 -5.22 7.68
CA ASN A 139 7.22 -3.81 7.43
C ASN A 139 7.25 -3.07 8.78
N PRO A 140 8.40 -2.49 9.14
CA PRO A 140 8.55 -1.85 10.44
C PRO A 140 7.86 -0.49 10.53
N ASN A 141 7.51 0.13 9.41
CA ASN A 141 6.98 1.50 9.40
C ASN A 141 6.16 1.81 8.14
N TYR A 142 4.90 1.42 8.16
CA TYR A 142 3.90 1.95 7.24
C TYR A 142 3.47 3.33 7.69
N VAL A 143 3.49 4.31 6.80
CA VAL A 143 3.02 5.68 7.06
C VAL A 143 1.87 6.00 6.12
N PHE A 144 0.69 6.18 6.68
CA PHE A 144 -0.51 6.57 5.95
C PHE A 144 -0.96 7.96 6.38
N ARG A 145 -1.47 8.73 5.42
CA ARG A 145 -1.98 10.09 5.65
C ARG A 145 -3.28 10.27 4.91
N ASP A 146 -4.21 10.95 5.55
CA ASP A 146 -5.43 11.44 4.92
C ASP A 146 -5.74 12.87 5.40
N GLN A 147 -6.46 13.61 4.60
CA GLN A 147 -6.86 14.97 4.90
C GLN A 147 -8.37 15.04 5.06
N TYR A 148 -8.82 15.88 5.96
CA TYR A 148 -10.24 16.15 6.14
C TYR A 148 -10.48 17.63 6.41
N GLU A 149 -11.66 18.11 5.99
CA GLU A 149 -12.10 19.46 6.25
C GLU A 149 -12.75 19.53 7.63
N LEU A 150 -12.49 20.59 8.34
CA LEU A 150 -13.10 20.86 9.63
C LEU A 150 -14.35 21.72 9.43
N SER A 151 -15.51 21.14 9.72
CA SER A 151 -16.78 21.87 9.64
C SER A 151 -16.80 23.04 10.61
N ARG A 152 -17.46 24.13 10.18
CA ARG A 152 -17.73 25.29 11.02
C ARG A 152 -18.78 25.01 12.09
N ASP A 153 -19.57 23.96 11.92
CA ASP A 153 -20.61 23.55 12.84
C ASP A 153 -20.05 22.62 13.92
N LEU A 154 -20.19 23.03 15.18
CA LEU A 154 -19.69 22.28 16.35
C LEU A 154 -20.30 20.87 16.46
N THR A 155 -21.48 20.64 15.89
CA THR A 155 -22.14 19.32 15.92
C THR A 155 -21.55 18.36 14.93
N SER A 156 -20.99 18.82 13.82
CA SER A 156 -20.35 17.99 12.79
C SER A 156 -18.84 17.83 12.99
N PHE A 157 -18.21 18.59 13.86
CA PHE A 157 -16.77 18.53 14.13
C PHE A 157 -16.28 17.12 14.51
N PHE A 158 -17.06 16.38 15.30
CA PHE A 158 -16.76 15.00 15.69
C PHE A 158 -17.14 13.97 14.61
N GLN A 159 -17.87 14.36 13.57
CA GLN A 159 -18.37 13.45 12.53
C GLN A 159 -17.43 13.37 11.33
N GLU A 160 -16.56 14.34 11.11
CA GLU A 160 -15.70 14.41 9.91
C GLU A 160 -14.39 13.61 10.05
N GLU A 161 -13.91 13.45 11.28
CA GLU A 161 -12.71 12.67 11.57
C GLU A 161 -12.90 11.18 11.30
N SER A 162 -14.08 10.63 11.59
CA SER A 162 -14.40 9.22 11.40
C SER A 162 -14.33 8.77 9.92
N PRO A 163 -14.90 9.48 8.94
CA PRO A 163 -14.77 9.13 7.52
C PRO A 163 -13.32 9.17 7.01
N ALA A 164 -12.48 10.08 7.53
CA ALA A 164 -11.06 10.13 7.16
C ALA A 164 -10.31 8.88 7.67
N PHE A 165 -10.55 8.48 8.92
CA PHE A 165 -10.00 7.24 9.44
C PHE A 165 -10.49 6.01 8.68
N ASP A 166 -11.74 5.98 8.25
CA ASP A 166 -12.28 4.90 7.44
C ASP A 166 -11.59 4.79 6.06
N ARG A 167 -11.32 5.92 5.40
CA ARG A 167 -10.57 5.92 4.13
C ARG A 167 -9.15 5.45 4.34
N LEU A 168 -8.46 6.03 5.32
CA LEU A 168 -7.10 5.68 5.69
C LEU A 168 -6.96 4.19 6.04
N SER A 169 -7.89 3.64 6.82
CA SER A 169 -7.89 2.22 7.20
C SER A 169 -8.10 1.29 6.00
N ARG A 170 -8.96 1.66 5.05
CA ARG A 170 -9.13 0.92 3.80
C ARG A 170 -7.87 0.95 2.94
N ASP A 171 -7.24 2.11 2.80
CA ASP A 171 -6.02 2.25 1.98
C ASP A 171 -4.85 1.50 2.61
N PHE A 172 -4.73 1.54 3.94
CA PHE A 172 -3.78 0.71 4.68
C PHE A 172 -4.01 -0.78 4.40
N ALA A 173 -5.26 -1.26 4.56
CA ALA A 173 -5.59 -2.67 4.39
C ALA A 173 -5.30 -3.15 2.96
N ARG A 174 -5.69 -2.37 1.94
CA ARG A 174 -5.42 -2.68 0.53
C ARG A 174 -3.93 -2.78 0.24
N THR A 175 -3.16 -1.81 0.72
CA THR A 175 -1.70 -1.77 0.53
C THR A 175 -1.03 -2.93 1.25
N LEU A 176 -1.42 -3.21 2.50
CA LEU A 176 -0.86 -4.31 3.28
C LEU A 176 -1.13 -5.66 2.62
N VAL A 177 -2.38 -5.94 2.25
CA VAL A 177 -2.76 -7.21 1.63
C VAL A 177 -2.09 -7.37 0.27
N ALA A 178 -2.04 -6.31 -0.56
CA ALA A 178 -1.33 -6.35 -1.83
C ALA A 178 0.16 -6.67 -1.62
N ASN A 179 0.84 -5.98 -0.71
CA ASN A 179 2.26 -6.23 -0.44
C ASN A 179 2.52 -7.64 0.11
N ILE A 180 1.63 -8.17 0.93
CA ILE A 180 1.71 -9.56 1.40
C ILE A 180 1.53 -10.53 0.22
N LEU A 181 0.61 -10.30 -0.68
CA LEU A 181 0.36 -11.16 -1.84
C LEU A 181 1.42 -11.05 -2.94
N GLU A 182 2.02 -9.87 -3.11
CA GLU A 182 3.09 -9.63 -4.08
C GLU A 182 4.45 -10.17 -3.60
N ALA A 183 4.57 -10.39 -2.31
CA ALA A 183 5.77 -10.99 -1.72
C ALA A 183 5.87 -12.52 -2.00
N TYR A 184 4.96 -13.10 -2.83
CA TYR A 184 4.85 -14.54 -3.11
C TYR A 184 4.90 -14.92 -4.58
#